data_8338b72258e808a31f8287e10880306a
#
_entry.id   8338b72258e808a31f8287e10880306a
#
_cell.length_a   1.000
_cell.length_b   1.000
_cell.length_c   1.000
_cell.angle_alpha   90.00
_cell.angle_beta   90.00
_cell.angle_gamma   90.00
#
_symmetry.space_group_name_H-M   'P 1'
#
loop_
_entity.id
_entity.type
_entity.pdbx_description
1 polymer ?
#
loop_
_entity_poly.entity_id
_entity_poly.type
_entity_poly.pdbx_seq_one_letter_code
_entity_poly.pdbx_strand_id
1 'polypeptide(L)'
;MEHNTGKHSFLSNILGRVFLFGVFIVVLRFAYVVTLTGESCDRRDFCFFSLPEDLNLIIPSVGTGAASAIGTANKAFRSTSVGPSGGDLYTSKDWIKAVQFYSSIFQDLITEGYLAPTSKSLCVESASGQDVFSLKEIGVEDSVGIFKKASKPLVIKGEAHRIPFENNTFDFIFCGGGGINKSPRPLAVAAEIARTLKPEGFMVVHVSVNDTYSLNSFLDLFHSFKLVKYHDIEGYGLSMPNFREIVLKKEGDFVLGHGSKEGENKCLVPAHKRDLVRKAEPLISEEPLKPWITLKRNIKNVKYLPSMADISFKSRYVYIDVGARSYGSSIGSWFKKQYPKQNHTFDVYAIEADKTFHEQYKLKKGITLLPYAAWVRNETLSFEVNRDPGKEVMDKGRGMGRIQPVKTSLRGTSNGEVDEIEGFDFANWLKNTVEERDFVVMKMDVEGTEFDLIPRLFETGAICLIDEIFLECHYNRWQRCCPGQRSSKYENTYGQCLDLFSSLRYSGVLVHQWW
;
A
#
# COMPACT_ATOMS: atom_id res chain seq x y z
N MET A 1 13.99 53.77 -44.29
CA MET A 1 13.65 53.99 -42.88
C MET A 1 12.31 53.35 -42.62
N GLU A 2 12.34 52.06 -42.41
CA GLU A 2 11.17 51.27 -41.92
C GLU A 2 11.77 50.21 -41.03
N HIS A 3 11.46 50.22 -39.76
CA HIS A 3 11.41 49.09 -38.85
C HIS A 3 11.38 49.59 -37.41
N ASN A 4 10.25 49.61 -36.74
CA ASN A 4 10.15 49.28 -35.33
C ASN A 4 8.76 49.43 -34.70
N THR A 5 7.70 48.96 -35.36
CA THR A 5 6.36 48.98 -34.77
C THR A 5 5.79 47.61 -34.35
N GLY A 6 6.47 46.50 -34.69
CA GLY A 6 5.98 45.15 -34.40
C GLY A 6 6.23 44.61 -32.98
N LYS A 7 7.28 45.07 -32.28
CA LYS A 7 7.64 44.50 -30.99
C LYS A 7 6.82 45.04 -29.78
N HIS A 8 6.33 46.26 -29.88
CA HIS A 8 5.51 46.83 -28.79
C HIS A 8 4.10 46.24 -28.71
N SER A 9 3.51 45.87 -29.83
CA SER A 9 2.18 45.28 -29.88
C SER A 9 2.18 43.84 -29.31
N PHE A 10 3.24 43.09 -29.54
CA PHE A 10 3.35 41.69 -29.05
C PHE A 10 3.51 41.60 -27.52
N LEU A 11 4.36 42.45 -26.94
CA LEU A 11 4.58 42.53 -25.51
C LEU A 11 3.33 43.02 -24.75
N SER A 12 2.61 44.02 -25.31
CA SER A 12 1.35 44.52 -24.76
C SER A 12 0.27 43.44 -24.74
N ASN A 13 0.16 42.61 -25.79
CA ASN A 13 -0.77 41.49 -25.83
C ASN A 13 -0.45 40.36 -24.84
N ILE A 14 0.84 40.06 -24.59
CA ILE A 14 1.25 39.07 -23.59
C ILE A 14 0.97 39.58 -22.19
N LEU A 15 1.33 40.82 -21.87
CA LEU A 15 1.04 41.44 -20.58
C LEU A 15 -0.46 41.50 -20.28
N GLY A 16 -1.27 41.86 -21.29
CA GLY A 16 -2.72 41.83 -21.16
C GLY A 16 -3.30 40.45 -20.87
N ARG A 17 -2.78 39.39 -21.50
CA ARG A 17 -3.21 38.01 -21.25
C ARG A 17 -2.79 37.52 -19.87
N VAL A 18 -1.58 37.84 -19.41
CA VAL A 18 -1.09 37.49 -18.07
C VAL A 18 -1.93 38.19 -17.00
N PHE A 19 -2.26 39.48 -17.21
CA PHE A 19 -3.12 40.23 -16.30
C PHE A 19 -4.54 39.64 -16.23
N LEU A 20 -5.15 39.34 -17.37
CA LEU A 20 -6.48 38.72 -17.43
C LEU A 20 -6.49 37.34 -16.78
N PHE A 21 -5.43 36.56 -16.96
CA PHE A 21 -5.29 35.25 -16.31
C PHE A 21 -5.16 35.38 -14.79
N GLY A 22 -4.41 36.39 -14.32
CA GLY A 22 -4.31 36.71 -12.90
C GLY A 22 -5.67 37.10 -12.28
N VAL A 23 -6.43 37.97 -12.97
CA VAL A 23 -7.79 38.35 -12.55
C VAL A 23 -8.72 37.13 -12.54
N PHE A 24 -8.63 36.25 -13.53
CA PHE A 24 -9.45 35.04 -13.59
C PHE A 24 -9.18 34.08 -12.42
N ILE A 25 -7.91 33.92 -12.02
CA ILE A 25 -7.55 33.09 -10.84
C ILE A 25 -8.13 33.69 -9.56
N VAL A 26 -8.07 35.01 -9.41
CA VAL A 26 -8.64 35.71 -8.24
C VAL A 26 -10.16 35.53 -8.17
N VAL A 27 -10.85 35.65 -9.30
CA VAL A 27 -12.31 35.46 -9.39
C VAL A 27 -12.69 34.00 -9.08
N LEU A 28 -11.96 33.02 -9.62
CA LEU A 28 -12.18 31.61 -9.32
C LEU A 28 -11.98 31.30 -7.85
N ARG A 29 -10.94 31.85 -7.23
CA ARG A 29 -10.67 31.68 -5.81
C ARG A 29 -11.74 32.33 -4.94
N PHE A 30 -12.23 33.48 -5.32
CA PHE A 30 -13.34 34.15 -4.66
C PHE A 30 -14.63 33.32 -4.76
N ALA A 31 -14.98 32.82 -5.95
CA ALA A 31 -16.13 31.95 -6.15
C ALA A 31 -16.01 30.66 -5.34
N TYR A 32 -14.81 30.08 -5.27
CA TYR A 32 -14.53 28.87 -4.48
C TYR A 32 -14.76 29.12 -2.97
N VAL A 33 -14.22 30.22 -2.43
CA VAL A 33 -14.39 30.57 -1.01
C VAL A 33 -15.86 30.82 -0.67
N VAL A 34 -16.59 31.57 -1.52
CA VAL A 34 -18.01 31.92 -1.29
C VAL A 34 -18.91 30.69 -1.41
N THR A 35 -18.60 29.74 -2.31
CA THR A 35 -19.46 28.55 -2.52
C THR A 35 -19.22 27.41 -1.53
N LEU A 36 -18.02 27.28 -0.98
CA LEU A 36 -17.68 26.16 -0.09
C LEU A 36 -17.74 26.50 1.40
N THR A 37 -17.48 27.74 1.81
CA THR A 37 -17.48 28.10 3.23
C THR A 37 -18.80 28.63 3.76
N GLY A 38 -19.73 29.07 2.90
CA GLY A 38 -21.08 29.50 3.29
C GLY A 38 -21.14 30.64 4.36
N GLU A 39 -20.00 31.12 4.83
CA GLU A 39 -19.89 32.19 5.83
C GLU A 39 -19.58 33.52 5.14
N SER A 40 -20.44 34.49 5.39
CA SER A 40 -20.22 35.87 4.96
C SER A 40 -19.06 36.44 5.81
N CYS A 41 -17.93 36.74 5.17
CA CYS A 41 -16.84 37.47 5.80
C CYS A 41 -17.36 38.79 6.40
N ASP A 42 -17.11 39.01 7.68
CA ASP A 42 -17.43 40.26 8.35
C ASP A 42 -16.57 41.41 7.74
N ARG A 43 -17.10 42.63 7.71
CA ARG A 43 -16.54 43.79 6.97
C ARG A 43 -15.13 44.23 7.36
N ARG A 44 -14.46 43.52 8.29
CA ARG A 44 -13.12 43.90 8.80
C ARG A 44 -12.00 42.92 8.39
N ASP A 45 -12.30 41.80 7.78
CA ASP A 45 -11.27 40.82 7.42
C ASP A 45 -11.09 40.77 5.89
N PHE A 46 -9.89 41.09 5.46
CA PHE A 46 -9.46 40.90 4.08
C PHE A 46 -9.25 39.39 3.85
N CYS A 47 -10.28 38.68 3.43
CA CYS A 47 -10.24 37.26 3.11
C CYS A 47 -9.27 36.86 1.97
N PHE A 48 -8.55 37.80 1.41
CA PHE A 48 -7.62 37.59 0.28
C PHE A 48 -6.17 37.35 0.66
N PHE A 49 -5.76 37.75 1.86
CA PHE A 49 -4.38 37.63 2.33
C PHE A 49 -4.37 37.06 3.74
N SER A 50 -4.26 35.75 3.87
CA SER A 50 -3.64 35.20 5.07
C SER A 50 -2.13 35.41 4.94
N LEU A 51 -1.62 36.45 5.55
CA LEU A 51 -0.18 36.59 5.80
C LEU A 51 0.25 35.45 6.71
N PRO A 52 1.43 34.85 6.48
CA PRO A 52 2.02 33.93 7.46
C PRO A 52 2.13 34.67 8.83
N GLU A 53 1.81 33.96 9.91
CA GLU A 53 1.77 34.49 11.28
C GLU A 53 3.15 34.94 11.84
N ASP A 54 4.17 35.07 11.04
CA ASP A 54 5.56 35.33 11.43
C ASP A 54 5.98 36.81 11.42
N LEU A 55 5.03 37.74 11.25
CA LEU A 55 5.33 39.20 11.35
C LEU A 55 4.64 39.83 12.56
N ASN A 56 5.16 39.54 13.77
CA ASN A 56 4.85 40.25 14.98
C ASN A 56 5.63 41.58 15.02
N LEU A 57 5.01 42.66 14.56
CA LEU A 57 5.41 44.01 14.87
C LEU A 57 5.00 44.36 16.31
N ILE A 58 5.97 44.52 17.16
CA ILE A 58 5.83 44.94 18.55
C ILE A 58 5.31 46.40 18.57
N ILE A 59 4.06 46.60 19.02
CA ILE A 59 3.55 47.93 19.42
C ILE A 59 3.32 47.90 20.93
N PRO A 60 3.92 48.76 21.71
CA PRO A 60 3.70 48.81 23.15
C PRO A 60 2.37 49.51 23.47
N SER A 61 1.42 48.80 24.12
CA SER A 61 0.24 49.44 24.70
C SER A 61 0.35 49.55 26.21
N VAL A 62 0.17 50.76 26.67
CA VAL A 62 0.03 51.19 28.07
C VAL A 62 -1.26 50.60 28.68
N GLY A 63 -1.16 50.23 29.97
CA GLY A 63 -2.12 49.43 30.71
C GLY A 63 -3.42 50.12 31.13
N THR A 64 -4.29 49.30 31.68
CA THR A 64 -5.01 49.54 32.95
C THR A 64 -5.71 48.25 33.39
N GLY A 65 -5.65 47.99 34.71
CA GLY A 65 -5.94 46.77 35.40
C GLY A 65 -7.40 46.42 35.66
N ALA A 66 -7.59 45.26 36.16
CA ALA A 66 -8.29 44.87 37.40
C ALA A 66 -8.44 43.34 37.48
N ALA A 67 -8.29 42.88 38.69
CA ALA A 67 -8.18 41.50 39.16
C ALA A 67 -9.42 40.63 39.01
N SER A 68 -9.19 39.31 38.84
CA SER A 68 -9.89 38.31 39.68
C SER A 68 -9.09 37.01 39.73
N ALA A 69 -8.86 36.55 40.96
CA ALA A 69 -8.07 35.37 41.29
C ALA A 69 -8.89 34.09 41.15
N ILE A 70 -8.31 33.05 40.51
CA ILE A 70 -8.57 31.65 40.86
C ILE A 70 -7.19 30.97 40.81
N GLY A 71 -6.77 30.45 41.97
CA GLY A 71 -5.46 29.85 42.15
C GLY A 71 -5.36 28.46 41.56
N THR A 72 -4.28 28.21 40.89
CA THR A 72 -3.68 26.90 40.69
C THR A 72 -2.17 27.02 40.91
N ALA A 73 -1.67 26.08 41.73
CA ALA A 73 -0.31 26.06 42.23
C ALA A 73 0.69 25.86 41.09
N ASN A 74 1.36 26.94 40.68
CA ASN A 74 2.58 26.86 39.86
C ASN A 74 3.76 26.58 40.77
N LYS A 75 4.22 25.31 40.80
CA LYS A 75 5.56 25.00 41.30
C LYS A 75 6.57 25.48 40.27
N ALA A 76 7.22 26.59 40.59
CA ALA A 76 8.27 27.16 39.78
C ALA A 76 9.44 26.16 39.65
N PHE A 77 9.69 25.75 38.43
CA PHE A 77 10.87 24.95 38.05
C PHE A 77 12.12 25.83 38.16
N ARG A 78 13.00 25.52 39.09
CA ARG A 78 14.31 26.16 39.24
C ARG A 78 15.22 25.63 38.12
N SER A 79 15.44 26.47 37.13
CA SER A 79 16.40 26.25 36.04
C SER A 79 17.83 26.23 36.63
N THR A 80 18.46 25.04 36.62
CA THR A 80 19.91 24.94 36.71
C THR A 80 20.48 25.15 35.31
N SER A 81 21.27 26.19 35.18
CA SER A 81 21.95 26.64 33.96
C SER A 81 22.84 25.55 33.36
N VAL A 82 22.52 25.09 32.16
CA VAL A 82 23.43 24.36 31.25
C VAL A 82 23.37 25.05 29.88
N GLY A 83 24.51 25.48 29.42
CA GLY A 83 25.00 26.12 28.22
C GLY A 83 24.11 26.45 27.02
N PRO A 84 24.51 27.42 26.18
CA PRO A 84 23.64 28.06 25.20
C PRO A 84 23.49 27.22 23.93
N SER A 85 22.41 26.45 23.80
CA SER A 85 21.81 26.00 22.52
C SER A 85 20.55 25.15 22.65
N GLY A 86 20.04 24.84 23.85
CA GLY A 86 18.87 23.98 24.05
C GLY A 86 17.61 24.64 24.60
N GLY A 87 17.69 25.92 25.02
CA GLY A 87 16.62 26.58 25.76
C GLY A 87 15.36 26.93 24.95
N ASP A 88 15.48 27.15 23.66
CA ASP A 88 14.36 27.62 22.85
C ASP A 88 13.41 26.49 22.40
N LEU A 89 13.89 25.24 22.32
CA LEU A 89 13.08 24.12 21.84
C LEU A 89 11.94 23.78 22.80
N TYR A 90 12.23 23.70 24.10
CA TYR A 90 11.28 23.30 25.16
C TYR A 90 10.22 24.36 25.48
N THR A 91 10.37 25.57 24.97
CA THR A 91 9.46 26.71 25.16
C THR A 91 8.64 27.03 23.91
N SER A 92 8.87 26.33 22.79
CA SER A 92 8.14 26.58 21.57
C SER A 92 6.67 26.17 21.72
N LYS A 93 5.76 26.91 21.07
CA LYS A 93 4.31 26.62 21.09
C LYS A 93 4.01 25.19 20.61
N ASP A 94 4.73 24.71 19.61
CA ASP A 94 4.54 23.38 19.06
C ASP A 94 5.01 22.28 20.02
N TRP A 95 6.10 22.53 20.75
CA TRP A 95 6.53 21.63 21.83
C TRP A 95 5.47 21.50 22.91
N ILE A 96 4.97 22.63 23.41
CA ILE A 96 3.96 22.66 24.48
C ILE A 96 2.68 21.94 24.03
N LYS A 97 2.19 22.20 22.82
CA LYS A 97 1.02 21.50 22.26
C LYS A 97 1.25 19.99 22.17
N ALA A 98 2.42 19.55 21.69
CA ALA A 98 2.75 18.14 21.60
C ALA A 98 2.83 17.48 22.98
N VAL A 99 3.44 18.12 23.95
CA VAL A 99 3.51 17.63 25.35
C VAL A 99 2.10 17.51 25.94
N GLN A 100 1.25 18.52 25.77
CA GLN A 100 -0.14 18.47 26.26
C GLN A 100 -0.92 17.33 25.62
N PHE A 101 -0.78 17.15 24.32
CA PHE A 101 -1.41 16.05 23.58
C PHE A 101 -0.98 14.68 24.10
N TYR A 102 0.33 14.43 24.20
CA TYR A 102 0.82 13.14 24.69
C TYR A 102 0.50 12.91 26.17
N SER A 103 0.55 13.97 27.00
CA SER A 103 0.18 13.86 28.43
C SER A 103 -1.28 13.43 28.60
N SER A 104 -2.21 13.97 27.80
CA SER A 104 -3.60 13.55 27.83
C SER A 104 -3.76 12.06 27.49
N ILE A 105 -3.12 11.62 26.39
CA ILE A 105 -3.16 10.20 25.97
C ILE A 105 -2.61 9.29 27.07
N PHE A 106 -1.45 9.61 27.61
CA PHE A 106 -0.84 8.76 28.63
C PHE A 106 -1.63 8.73 29.96
N GLN A 107 -2.32 9.82 30.32
CA GLN A 107 -3.23 9.84 31.46
C GLN A 107 -4.42 8.91 31.23
N ASP A 108 -4.99 8.91 30.02
CA ASP A 108 -6.06 7.97 29.64
C ASP A 108 -5.57 6.52 29.72
N LEU A 109 -4.38 6.23 29.21
CA LEU A 109 -3.77 4.88 29.27
C LEU A 109 -3.45 4.43 30.71
N ILE A 110 -3.10 5.34 31.61
CA ILE A 110 -2.95 5.05 33.05
C ILE A 110 -4.32 4.72 33.66
N THR A 111 -5.33 5.51 33.37
CA THR A 111 -6.69 5.32 33.88
C THR A 111 -7.28 3.99 33.43
N GLU A 112 -6.98 3.58 32.20
CA GLU A 112 -7.41 2.31 31.63
C GLU A 112 -6.56 1.10 32.05
N GLY A 113 -5.44 1.34 32.74
CA GLY A 113 -4.55 0.29 33.27
C GLY A 113 -3.56 -0.30 32.27
N TYR A 114 -3.33 0.36 31.13
CA TYR A 114 -2.33 -0.06 30.14
C TYR A 114 -0.92 0.50 30.40
N LEU A 115 -0.81 1.53 31.21
CA LEU A 115 0.42 2.16 31.64
C LEU A 115 0.37 2.38 33.17
N ALA A 116 1.48 2.11 33.85
CA ALA A 116 1.59 2.39 35.28
C ALA A 116 2.72 3.41 35.56
N PRO A 117 2.66 4.22 36.62
CA PRO A 117 3.75 5.11 37.00
C PRO A 117 5.09 4.40 37.22
N THR A 118 5.05 3.13 37.61
CA THR A 118 6.24 2.27 37.81
C THR A 118 6.74 1.59 36.54
N SER A 119 6.07 1.78 35.41
CA SER A 119 6.43 1.13 34.15
C SER A 119 7.77 1.66 33.60
N LYS A 120 8.63 0.74 33.20
CA LYS A 120 9.79 1.06 32.36
C LYS A 120 9.33 1.21 30.92
N SER A 121 9.46 2.42 30.38
CA SER A 121 8.79 2.81 29.13
C SER A 121 9.79 3.18 28.03
N LEU A 122 9.50 2.77 26.78
CA LEU A 122 10.28 3.12 25.60
C LEU A 122 9.41 3.87 24.58
N CYS A 123 9.85 5.04 24.13
CA CYS A 123 9.29 5.73 22.98
C CYS A 123 10.14 5.46 21.73
N VAL A 124 9.54 4.80 20.74
CA VAL A 124 10.22 4.42 19.48
C VAL A 124 9.96 5.49 18.42
N GLU A 125 11.00 5.85 17.65
CA GLU A 125 10.98 6.95 16.65
C GLU A 125 10.64 8.32 17.25
N SER A 126 11.05 8.54 18.49
CA SER A 126 10.90 9.81 19.23
C SER A 126 11.97 10.81 18.82
N ALA A 127 11.71 11.64 17.81
CA ALA A 127 12.72 12.52 17.21
C ALA A 127 13.22 13.62 18.14
N SER A 128 12.34 14.22 18.91
CA SER A 128 12.62 15.35 19.82
C SER A 128 12.31 15.06 21.29
N GLY A 129 11.61 13.98 21.60
CA GLY A 129 11.38 13.52 22.98
C GLY A 129 10.18 14.14 23.69
N GLN A 130 9.21 14.74 22.96
CA GLN A 130 8.01 15.29 23.58
C GLN A 130 7.19 14.24 24.32
N ASP A 131 7.06 13.05 23.71
CA ASP A 131 6.42 11.88 24.28
C ASP A 131 7.13 11.40 25.54
N VAL A 132 8.45 11.28 25.52
CA VAL A 132 9.27 10.92 26.71
C VAL A 132 9.12 11.95 27.82
N PHE A 133 9.16 13.25 27.45
CA PHE A 133 8.96 14.33 28.42
C PHE A 133 7.59 14.24 29.07
N SER A 134 6.55 14.01 28.26
CA SER A 134 5.17 13.86 28.75
C SER A 134 5.02 12.68 29.71
N LEU A 135 5.63 11.53 29.44
CA LEU A 135 5.65 10.39 30.37
C LEU A 135 6.26 10.76 31.74
N LYS A 136 7.40 11.45 31.72
CA LYS A 136 8.07 11.88 32.97
C LYS A 136 7.25 12.92 33.75
N GLU A 137 6.63 13.89 33.08
CA GLU A 137 5.78 14.89 33.72
C GLU A 137 4.56 14.31 34.42
N ILE A 138 4.01 13.19 33.91
CA ILE A 138 2.86 12.50 34.55
C ILE A 138 3.28 11.43 35.57
N GLY A 139 4.58 11.32 35.85
CA GLY A 139 5.10 10.44 36.89
C GLY A 139 5.67 9.08 36.42
N VAL A 140 5.74 8.81 35.11
CA VAL A 140 6.41 7.61 34.56
C VAL A 140 7.88 7.94 34.34
N GLU A 141 8.67 7.96 35.42
CA GLU A 141 10.05 8.51 35.40
C GLU A 141 11.04 7.63 34.61
N ASP A 142 10.91 6.29 34.66
CA ASP A 142 11.81 5.37 33.93
C ASP A 142 11.38 5.26 32.45
N SER A 143 11.49 6.40 31.75
CA SER A 143 11.11 6.54 30.34
C SER A 143 12.28 7.03 29.50
N VAL A 144 12.48 6.44 28.33
CA VAL A 144 13.54 6.79 27.38
C VAL A 144 13.02 6.72 25.94
N GLY A 145 13.52 7.60 25.09
CA GLY A 145 13.23 7.60 23.65
C GLY A 145 14.40 7.07 22.84
N ILE A 146 14.12 6.49 21.68
CA ILE A 146 15.12 6.15 20.66
C ILE A 146 14.80 6.84 19.33
N PHE A 147 15.85 7.31 18.68
CA PHE A 147 15.81 7.85 17.33
C PHE A 147 17.19 7.77 16.67
N LYS A 148 17.25 7.80 15.34
CA LYS A 148 18.53 7.78 14.58
C LYS A 148 19.52 8.88 15.00
N LYS A 149 19.04 9.99 15.53
CA LYS A 149 19.83 11.11 16.08
C LYS A 149 19.43 11.32 17.54
N ALA A 150 20.39 11.26 18.44
CA ALA A 150 20.13 11.51 19.87
C ALA A 150 19.68 12.93 20.14
N SER A 151 18.72 13.11 21.07
CA SER A 151 18.26 14.38 21.64
C SER A 151 18.30 14.26 23.18
N LYS A 152 19.52 14.37 23.73
CA LYS A 152 19.73 14.21 25.18
C LYS A 152 19.07 15.33 25.98
N PRO A 153 18.58 15.07 27.20
CA PRO A 153 18.67 13.80 27.94
C PRO A 153 17.58 12.78 27.62
N LEU A 154 16.54 13.13 26.83
CA LEU A 154 15.33 12.35 26.65
C LEU A 154 15.48 11.20 25.63
N VAL A 155 16.26 11.43 24.57
CA VAL A 155 16.36 10.50 23.44
C VAL A 155 17.80 10.06 23.22
N ILE A 156 18.02 8.76 23.21
CA ILE A 156 19.30 8.17 22.85
C ILE A 156 19.35 7.79 21.36
N LYS A 157 20.54 7.59 20.83
CA LYS A 157 20.71 7.10 19.47
C LYS A 157 20.30 5.63 19.36
N GLY A 158 19.39 5.30 18.46
CA GLY A 158 18.93 3.96 18.17
C GLY A 158 18.08 3.93 16.90
N GLU A 159 17.89 2.76 16.36
CA GLU A 159 17.05 2.54 15.19
C GLU A 159 15.91 1.58 15.56
N ALA A 160 14.69 1.85 15.11
CA ALA A 160 13.51 1.07 15.47
C ALA A 160 13.61 -0.42 15.04
N HIS A 161 14.31 -0.71 13.96
CA HIS A 161 14.54 -2.08 13.49
C HIS A 161 15.76 -2.77 14.12
N ARG A 162 16.44 -2.10 15.07
CA ARG A 162 17.56 -2.60 15.88
C ARG A 162 17.62 -1.84 17.20
N ILE A 163 16.70 -2.15 18.09
CA ILE A 163 16.54 -1.45 19.38
C ILE A 163 17.72 -1.81 20.30
N PRO A 164 18.48 -0.82 20.84
CA PRO A 164 19.72 -1.05 21.60
C PRO A 164 19.45 -1.44 23.06
N PHE A 165 18.53 -2.33 23.30
CA PHE A 165 18.17 -2.85 24.62
C PHE A 165 18.04 -4.37 24.58
N GLU A 166 18.15 -4.99 25.75
CA GLU A 166 18.01 -6.44 25.91
C GLU A 166 16.55 -6.90 25.76
N ASN A 167 16.38 -8.23 25.66
CA ASN A 167 15.05 -8.83 25.58
C ASN A 167 14.25 -8.53 26.86
N ASN A 168 12.94 -8.40 26.72
CA ASN A 168 12.01 -8.24 27.84
C ASN A 168 12.43 -7.14 28.83
N THR A 169 12.86 -5.98 28.30
CA THR A 169 13.35 -4.85 29.10
C THR A 169 12.23 -3.92 29.55
N PHE A 170 11.23 -3.69 28.69
CA PHE A 170 10.20 -2.67 28.90
C PHE A 170 8.85 -3.26 29.28
N ASP A 171 8.14 -2.57 30.14
CA ASP A 171 6.75 -2.88 30.51
C ASP A 171 5.78 -2.25 29.51
N PHE A 172 6.17 -1.11 28.91
CA PHE A 172 5.37 -0.34 27.98
C PHE A 172 6.22 0.19 26.83
N ILE A 173 5.69 0.09 25.60
CA ILE A 173 6.31 0.67 24.41
C ILE A 173 5.32 1.58 23.70
N PHE A 174 5.74 2.80 23.36
CA PHE A 174 4.96 3.77 22.63
C PHE A 174 5.61 4.12 21.29
N CYS A 175 4.81 4.08 20.21
CA CYS A 175 5.23 4.50 18.87
C CYS A 175 4.33 5.64 18.40
N GLY A 176 4.63 6.86 18.80
CA GLY A 176 3.86 8.05 18.47
C GLY A 176 4.14 8.62 17.09
N GLY A 177 3.34 9.60 16.71
CA GLY A 177 3.59 10.45 15.55
C GLY A 177 3.64 9.73 14.18
N GLY A 178 3.08 8.51 14.06
CA GLY A 178 3.12 7.73 12.83
C GLY A 178 4.53 7.29 12.41
N GLY A 179 5.46 7.18 13.35
CA GLY A 179 6.85 6.78 13.07
C GLY A 179 6.95 5.44 12.36
N ILE A 180 6.11 4.48 12.75
CA ILE A 180 6.09 3.13 12.16
C ILE A 180 5.63 3.12 10.69
N ASN A 181 4.74 4.02 10.28
CA ASN A 181 4.28 4.15 8.89
C ASN A 181 5.42 4.50 7.92
N LYS A 182 6.45 5.17 8.44
CA LYS A 182 7.60 5.65 7.64
C LYS A 182 8.73 4.64 7.59
N SER A 183 8.61 3.51 8.30
CA SER A 183 9.67 2.51 8.35
C SER A 183 9.75 1.74 7.02
N PRO A 184 10.93 1.62 6.41
CA PRO A 184 11.12 0.77 5.24
C PRO A 184 11.16 -0.73 5.60
N ARG A 185 11.15 -1.08 6.89
CA ARG A 185 11.26 -2.45 7.41
C ARG A 185 10.26 -2.68 8.55
N PRO A 186 8.95 -2.59 8.32
CA PRO A 186 7.95 -2.65 9.38
C PRO A 186 7.99 -3.98 10.15
N LEU A 187 8.23 -5.10 9.47
CA LEU A 187 8.36 -6.41 10.11
C LEU A 187 9.57 -6.48 11.07
N ALA A 188 10.72 -5.91 10.70
CA ALA A 188 11.88 -5.87 11.58
C ALA A 188 11.64 -4.97 12.81
N VAL A 189 10.90 -3.87 12.65
CA VAL A 189 10.48 -3.01 13.76
C VAL A 189 9.55 -3.77 14.69
N ALA A 190 8.56 -4.47 14.16
CA ALA A 190 7.63 -5.28 14.96
C ALA A 190 8.37 -6.39 15.74
N ALA A 191 9.33 -7.06 15.11
CA ALA A 191 10.16 -8.09 15.77
C ALA A 191 10.99 -7.51 16.92
N GLU A 192 11.60 -6.33 16.75
CA GLU A 192 12.40 -5.69 17.81
C GLU A 192 11.53 -5.18 18.96
N ILE A 193 10.34 -4.65 18.67
CA ILE A 193 9.36 -4.30 19.69
C ILE A 193 8.93 -5.56 20.47
N ALA A 194 8.60 -6.64 19.76
CA ALA A 194 8.24 -7.90 20.38
C ALA A 194 9.37 -8.46 21.26
N ARG A 195 10.63 -8.35 20.82
CA ARG A 195 11.80 -8.79 21.56
C ARG A 195 12.02 -8.00 22.85
N THR A 196 11.86 -6.69 22.81
CA THR A 196 12.22 -5.78 23.90
C THR A 196 11.09 -5.54 24.90
N LEU A 197 9.83 -5.76 24.51
CA LEU A 197 8.68 -5.70 25.39
C LEU A 197 8.58 -6.99 26.23
N LYS A 198 8.31 -6.85 27.52
CA LYS A 198 8.07 -7.99 28.43
C LYS A 198 6.78 -8.73 28.04
N PRO A 199 6.67 -10.05 28.37
CA PRO A 199 5.39 -10.73 28.36
C PRO A 199 4.36 -9.96 29.20
N GLU A 200 3.09 -9.95 28.76
CA GLU A 200 1.99 -9.20 29.37
C GLU A 200 2.13 -7.65 29.30
N GLY A 201 3.22 -7.13 28.74
CA GLY A 201 3.44 -5.71 28.51
C GLY A 201 2.54 -5.15 27.38
N PHE A 202 2.36 -3.83 27.39
CA PHE A 202 1.51 -3.15 26.43
C PHE A 202 2.34 -2.33 25.42
N MET A 203 1.89 -2.36 24.20
CA MET A 203 2.34 -1.48 23.13
C MET A 203 1.19 -0.59 22.68
N VAL A 204 1.45 0.71 22.57
CA VAL A 204 0.52 1.67 21.98
C VAL A 204 1.17 2.31 20.75
N VAL A 205 0.43 2.35 19.67
CA VAL A 205 0.94 2.89 18.42
C VAL A 205 -0.06 3.82 17.74
N HIS A 206 0.45 4.93 17.20
CA HIS A 206 -0.31 5.83 16.34
C HIS A 206 0.01 5.54 14.88
N VAL A 207 -0.97 5.13 14.12
CA VAL A 207 -0.83 4.79 12.71
C VAL A 207 -1.86 5.53 11.85
N SER A 208 -1.49 5.80 10.60
CA SER A 208 -2.41 6.39 9.61
C SER A 208 -3.03 5.27 8.78
N VAL A 209 -3.95 4.50 9.36
CA VAL A 209 -4.66 3.41 8.66
C VAL A 209 -6.14 3.77 8.56
N ASN A 210 -6.62 4.00 7.34
CA ASN A 210 -7.97 4.48 7.09
C ASN A 210 -8.93 3.37 6.61
N ASP A 211 -8.43 2.17 6.39
CA ASP A 211 -9.18 1.03 5.87
C ASP A 211 -8.87 -0.27 6.62
N THR A 212 -9.78 -1.24 6.49
CA THR A 212 -9.67 -2.52 7.19
C THR A 212 -8.53 -3.39 6.68
N TYR A 213 -8.16 -3.27 5.42
CA TYR A 213 -7.04 -4.02 4.85
C TYR A 213 -5.70 -3.57 5.43
N SER A 214 -5.46 -2.24 5.47
CA SER A 214 -4.25 -1.65 6.05
C SER A 214 -4.14 -1.95 7.55
N LEU A 215 -5.26 -1.88 8.29
CA LEU A 215 -5.29 -2.23 9.71
C LEU A 215 -4.91 -3.69 9.94
N ASN A 216 -5.50 -4.63 9.19
CA ASN A 216 -5.18 -6.04 9.35
C ASN A 216 -3.74 -6.34 8.92
N SER A 217 -3.25 -5.73 7.84
CA SER A 217 -1.84 -5.86 7.42
C SER A 217 -0.87 -5.36 8.51
N PHE A 218 -1.25 -4.30 9.24
CA PHE A 218 -0.50 -3.83 10.40
C PHE A 218 -0.53 -4.85 11.56
N LEU A 219 -1.70 -5.38 11.90
CA LEU A 219 -1.86 -6.36 12.97
C LEU A 219 -1.09 -7.67 12.68
N ASP A 220 -1.04 -8.08 11.42
CA ASP A 220 -0.29 -9.27 10.97
C ASP A 220 1.22 -9.17 11.22
N LEU A 221 1.77 -7.97 11.42
CA LEU A 221 3.16 -7.78 11.84
C LEU A 221 3.38 -8.24 13.30
N PHE A 222 2.33 -8.22 14.13
CA PHE A 222 2.39 -8.43 15.58
C PHE A 222 1.69 -9.72 16.01
N HIS A 223 2.05 -10.85 15.39
CA HIS A 223 1.42 -12.17 15.63
C HIS A 223 1.51 -12.70 17.08
N SER A 224 2.46 -12.19 17.89
CA SER A 224 2.58 -12.52 19.31
C SER A 224 1.83 -11.53 20.22
N PHE A 225 0.98 -10.69 19.64
CA PHE A 225 0.21 -9.69 20.37
C PHE A 225 -1.27 -9.91 20.18
N LYS A 226 -2.02 -9.58 21.22
CA LYS A 226 -3.47 -9.50 21.18
C LYS A 226 -3.91 -8.05 21.01
N LEU A 227 -4.80 -7.79 20.06
CA LEU A 227 -5.45 -6.49 19.94
C LEU A 227 -6.37 -6.28 21.14
N VAL A 228 -6.15 -5.20 21.90
CA VAL A 228 -6.98 -4.82 23.05
C VAL A 228 -8.07 -3.86 22.61
N LYS A 229 -7.69 -2.74 22.00
CA LYS A 229 -8.61 -1.75 21.44
C LYS A 229 -7.96 -0.95 20.33
N TYR A 230 -8.77 -0.29 19.52
CA TYR A 230 -8.35 0.81 18.66
C TYR A 230 -9.43 1.87 18.56
N HIS A 231 -9.04 3.12 18.36
CA HIS A 231 -9.95 4.23 18.09
C HIS A 231 -9.22 5.33 17.29
N ASP A 232 -10.00 6.18 16.66
CA ASP A 232 -9.46 7.29 15.90
C ASP A 232 -9.31 8.51 16.81
N ILE A 233 -8.16 9.19 16.74
CA ILE A 233 -7.84 10.39 17.52
C ILE A 233 -7.43 11.53 16.58
N GLU A 234 -7.76 12.76 16.97
CA GLU A 234 -7.32 13.95 16.25
C GLU A 234 -5.87 14.28 16.62
N GLY A 235 -5.03 14.50 15.61
CA GLY A 235 -3.66 14.93 15.84
C GLY A 235 -3.58 16.41 16.23
N TYR A 236 -2.45 16.83 16.77
CA TYR A 236 -2.21 18.21 17.22
C TYR A 236 -1.63 19.15 16.16
N GLY A 237 -1.45 18.73 14.92
CA GLY A 237 -0.83 19.55 13.87
C GLY A 237 -1.21 19.15 12.44
N LEU A 238 -0.91 20.06 11.50
CA LEU A 238 -1.22 19.90 10.08
C LEU A 238 -0.52 18.69 9.40
N SER A 239 0.60 18.23 9.95
CA SER A 239 1.34 17.08 9.43
C SER A 239 0.69 15.74 9.74
N MET A 240 -0.23 15.71 10.70
CA MET A 240 -0.91 14.49 11.14
C MET A 240 -2.29 14.82 11.74
N PRO A 241 -3.29 15.12 10.88
CA PRO A 241 -4.60 15.56 11.35
C PRO A 241 -5.39 14.48 12.08
N ASN A 242 -5.26 13.21 11.67
CA ASN A 242 -5.99 12.09 12.25
C ASN A 242 -5.09 10.85 12.35
N PHE A 243 -5.18 10.16 13.49
CA PHE A 243 -4.50 8.87 13.73
C PHE A 243 -5.49 7.83 14.19
N ARG A 244 -5.11 6.60 14.00
CA ARG A 244 -5.68 5.49 14.75
C ARG A 244 -4.70 5.11 15.86
N GLU A 245 -5.14 5.23 17.10
CA GLU A 245 -4.45 4.67 18.25
C GLU A 245 -4.84 3.20 18.37
N ILE A 246 -3.81 2.33 18.44
CA ILE A 246 -3.99 0.90 18.58
C ILE A 246 -3.25 0.46 19.83
N VAL A 247 -3.96 -0.23 20.74
CA VAL A 247 -3.40 -0.82 21.95
C VAL A 247 -3.28 -2.33 21.75
N LEU A 248 -2.05 -2.82 21.86
CA LEU A 248 -1.69 -4.22 21.74
C LEU A 248 -1.09 -4.73 23.05
N LYS A 249 -1.43 -5.95 23.45
CA LYS A 249 -0.84 -6.64 24.60
C LYS A 249 0.01 -7.80 24.11
N LYS A 250 1.27 -7.88 24.53
CA LYS A 250 2.11 -9.03 24.23
C LYS A 250 1.63 -10.23 25.03
N GLU A 251 1.30 -11.32 24.35
CA GLU A 251 0.93 -12.57 25.00
C GLU A 251 2.19 -13.22 25.59
N GLY A 252 2.07 -13.88 26.74
CA GLY A 252 3.15 -14.64 27.32
C GLY A 252 3.63 -15.73 26.34
N ASP A 253 4.86 -16.22 26.52
CA ASP A 253 5.44 -17.30 25.73
C ASP A 253 4.64 -18.62 25.89
N PHE A 254 3.39 -18.60 25.46
CA PHE A 254 2.72 -19.84 25.14
C PHE A 254 3.41 -20.35 23.87
N VAL A 255 4.17 -21.43 24.03
CA VAL A 255 4.57 -22.27 22.92
C VAL A 255 3.28 -22.63 22.19
N LEU A 256 2.95 -21.82 21.20
CA LEU A 256 1.98 -22.21 20.17
C LEU A 256 2.61 -23.43 19.49
N GLY A 257 2.30 -24.60 20.04
CA GLY A 257 2.31 -25.79 19.23
C GLY A 257 1.52 -25.42 17.99
N HIS A 258 2.19 -25.31 16.88
CA HIS A 258 1.58 -25.33 15.56
C HIS A 258 0.85 -26.68 15.46
N GLY A 259 -0.31 -26.73 16.08
CA GLY A 259 -1.36 -27.66 15.70
C GLY A 259 -1.85 -27.18 14.35
N SER A 260 -1.10 -27.46 13.30
CA SER A 260 -1.67 -27.61 11.98
C SER A 260 -2.79 -28.65 12.14
N LYS A 261 -4.02 -28.17 12.27
CA LYS A 261 -5.18 -28.99 11.98
C LYS A 261 -5.05 -29.34 10.49
N GLU A 262 -4.40 -30.47 10.21
CA GLU A 262 -4.56 -31.21 8.97
C GLU A 262 -6.06 -31.56 8.88
N GLY A 263 -6.80 -30.77 8.15
CA GLY A 263 -8.22 -30.99 7.93
C GLY A 263 -8.91 -29.71 7.47
N GLU A 264 -9.07 -29.60 6.18
CA GLU A 264 -9.75 -28.60 5.37
C GLU A 264 -8.85 -27.48 4.81
N ASN A 265 -8.29 -27.79 3.62
CA ASN A 265 -7.65 -26.83 2.70
C ASN A 265 -8.63 -25.79 2.11
N LYS A 266 -9.62 -25.33 2.86
CA LYS A 266 -10.51 -24.27 2.43
C LYS A 266 -9.92 -22.93 2.86
N CYS A 267 -9.36 -22.25 1.89
CA CYS A 267 -9.02 -20.84 1.99
C CYS A 267 -10.25 -20.01 2.37
N LEU A 268 -10.33 -19.62 3.62
CA LEU A 268 -11.24 -18.58 4.07
C LEU A 268 -10.59 -17.23 3.83
N VAL A 269 -10.82 -16.65 2.64
CA VAL A 269 -10.33 -15.29 2.38
C VAL A 269 -10.85 -14.35 3.46
N PRO A 270 -9.96 -13.62 4.16
CA PRO A 270 -10.33 -12.76 5.26
C PRO A 270 -11.39 -11.72 4.89
N ALA A 271 -12.25 -11.36 5.83
CA ALA A 271 -13.35 -10.42 5.60
C ALA A 271 -12.87 -9.06 5.07
N HIS A 272 -11.71 -8.58 5.53
CA HIS A 272 -11.14 -7.31 5.09
C HIS A 272 -10.75 -7.30 3.60
N LYS A 273 -10.35 -8.43 3.01
CA LYS A 273 -10.13 -8.54 1.56
C LYS A 273 -11.45 -8.44 0.78
N ARG A 274 -12.54 -8.98 1.30
CA ARG A 274 -13.87 -8.86 0.67
C ARG A 274 -14.39 -7.43 0.61
N ASP A 275 -14.07 -6.61 1.61
CA ASP A 275 -14.45 -5.19 1.62
C ASP A 275 -13.77 -4.39 0.50
N LEU A 276 -12.52 -4.76 0.13
CA LEU A 276 -11.85 -4.18 -1.03
C LEU A 276 -12.54 -4.57 -2.34
N VAL A 277 -12.90 -5.85 -2.48
CA VAL A 277 -13.59 -6.35 -3.69
C VAL A 277 -14.91 -5.61 -3.93
N ARG A 278 -15.66 -5.25 -2.87
CA ARG A 278 -16.89 -4.45 -2.99
C ARG A 278 -16.66 -3.05 -3.57
N LYS A 279 -15.45 -2.52 -3.44
CA LYS A 279 -15.05 -1.20 -3.97
C LYS A 279 -14.48 -1.28 -5.39
N ALA A 280 -14.25 -2.49 -5.93
CA ALA A 280 -13.73 -2.69 -7.28
C ALA A 280 -14.66 -2.12 -8.36
N GLU A 281 -14.13 -1.90 -9.55
CA GLU A 281 -14.95 -1.58 -10.70
C GLU A 281 -15.91 -2.73 -11.03
N PRO A 282 -17.11 -2.46 -11.57
CA PRO A 282 -18.05 -3.50 -11.95
C PRO A 282 -17.47 -4.39 -13.06
N LEU A 283 -17.80 -5.68 -13.02
CA LEU A 283 -17.49 -6.58 -14.13
C LEU A 283 -18.30 -6.19 -15.37
N ILE A 284 -17.68 -6.33 -16.53
CA ILE A 284 -18.35 -6.22 -17.83
C ILE A 284 -19.19 -7.49 -17.98
N SER A 285 -20.49 -7.38 -17.76
CA SER A 285 -21.41 -8.53 -17.75
C SER A 285 -21.86 -8.96 -19.14
N GLU A 286 -21.95 -8.02 -20.08
CA GLU A 286 -22.33 -8.31 -21.46
C GLU A 286 -21.11 -8.65 -22.31
N GLU A 287 -21.20 -9.71 -23.13
CA GLU A 287 -20.12 -10.07 -24.03
C GLU A 287 -19.81 -8.93 -25.01
N PRO A 288 -18.59 -8.37 -24.98
CA PRO A 288 -18.26 -7.24 -25.83
C PRO A 288 -18.05 -7.68 -27.28
N LEU A 289 -18.66 -6.99 -28.23
CA LEU A 289 -18.48 -7.21 -29.68
C LEU A 289 -17.00 -7.09 -30.12
N LYS A 290 -16.25 -6.27 -29.42
CA LYS A 290 -14.80 -6.08 -29.64
C LYS A 290 -14.06 -6.18 -28.30
N PRO A 291 -13.84 -7.41 -27.77
CA PRO A 291 -13.38 -7.62 -26.41
C PRO A 291 -12.14 -6.80 -26.05
N TRP A 292 -11.07 -6.91 -26.84
CA TRP A 292 -9.82 -6.21 -26.57
C TRP A 292 -9.94 -4.67 -26.61
N ILE A 293 -10.86 -4.07 -27.39
CA ILE A 293 -11.11 -2.63 -27.36
C ILE A 293 -11.87 -2.24 -26.10
N THR A 294 -12.88 -3.01 -25.73
CA THR A 294 -13.71 -2.76 -24.57
C THR A 294 -12.89 -2.89 -23.29
N LEU A 295 -12.13 -3.96 -23.15
CA LEU A 295 -11.26 -4.20 -22.00
C LEU A 295 -10.16 -3.14 -21.89
N LYS A 296 -9.53 -2.75 -23.01
CA LYS A 296 -8.54 -1.67 -23.04
C LYS A 296 -9.11 -0.31 -22.63
N ARG A 297 -10.38 -0.03 -22.94
CA ARG A 297 -11.06 1.17 -22.43
C ARG A 297 -11.33 1.05 -20.94
N ASN A 298 -11.72 -0.14 -20.48
CA ASN A 298 -12.08 -0.39 -19.10
C ASN A 298 -10.87 -0.30 -18.15
N ILE A 299 -9.66 -0.55 -18.62
CA ILE A 299 -8.44 -0.44 -17.79
C ILE A 299 -8.26 0.93 -17.15
N LYS A 300 -8.84 1.99 -17.75
CA LYS A 300 -8.83 3.33 -17.17
C LYS A 300 -9.68 3.44 -15.90
N ASN A 301 -10.62 2.50 -15.72
CA ASN A 301 -11.54 2.46 -14.60
C ASN A 301 -11.09 1.46 -13.52
N VAL A 302 -10.01 0.71 -13.78
CA VAL A 302 -9.45 -0.26 -12.84
C VAL A 302 -9.08 0.42 -11.53
N LYS A 303 -9.59 -0.10 -10.45
CA LYS A 303 -9.31 0.36 -9.09
C LYS A 303 -8.23 -0.52 -8.47
N TYR A 304 -6.99 -0.19 -8.75
CA TYR A 304 -5.82 -0.90 -8.21
C TYR A 304 -5.85 -0.94 -6.68
N LEU A 305 -5.52 -2.09 -6.09
CA LEU A 305 -5.51 -2.27 -4.64
C LEU A 305 -4.67 -1.20 -3.93
N PRO A 306 -3.42 -0.86 -4.37
CA PRO A 306 -2.64 0.18 -3.70
C PRO A 306 -3.21 1.60 -3.83
N SER A 307 -4.21 1.80 -4.70
CA SER A 307 -4.95 3.07 -4.77
C SER A 307 -6.16 3.12 -3.83
N MET A 308 -6.57 1.97 -3.27
CA MET A 308 -7.70 1.83 -2.36
C MET A 308 -7.28 1.58 -0.91
N ALA A 309 -6.07 1.06 -0.70
CA ALA A 309 -5.53 0.70 0.60
C ALA A 309 -4.03 1.00 0.68
N ASP A 310 -3.54 1.29 1.88
CA ASP A 310 -2.11 1.41 2.16
C ASP A 310 -1.49 0.02 2.30
N ILE A 311 -0.51 -0.28 1.45
CA ILE A 311 0.20 -1.57 1.44
C ILE A 311 1.53 -1.53 2.23
N SER A 312 1.84 -0.43 2.92
CA SER A 312 3.15 -0.21 3.57
C SER A 312 3.48 -1.20 4.68
N PHE A 313 2.48 -1.88 5.23
CA PHE A 313 2.65 -2.85 6.31
C PHE A 313 2.86 -4.30 5.84
N LYS A 314 2.96 -4.53 4.53
CA LYS A 314 3.28 -5.85 4.01
C LYS A 314 4.77 -6.18 4.13
N SER A 315 5.10 -7.46 4.31
CA SER A 315 6.47 -7.93 4.55
C SER A 315 7.34 -7.82 3.30
N ARG A 316 6.79 -8.17 2.16
CA ARG A 316 7.44 -8.22 0.86
C ARG A 316 6.42 -7.93 -0.24
N TYR A 317 6.89 -7.46 -1.37
CA TYR A 317 6.05 -7.12 -2.53
C TYR A 317 6.45 -7.98 -3.70
N VAL A 318 5.51 -8.73 -4.24
CA VAL A 318 5.76 -9.71 -5.29
C VAL A 318 4.85 -9.46 -6.48
N TYR A 319 5.42 -9.46 -7.68
CA TYR A 319 4.68 -9.46 -8.93
C TYR A 319 4.96 -10.73 -9.71
N ILE A 320 3.91 -11.45 -10.09
CA ILE A 320 4.00 -12.71 -10.83
C ILE A 320 3.28 -12.52 -12.17
N ASP A 321 4.02 -12.68 -13.26
CA ASP A 321 3.49 -12.61 -14.63
C ASP A 321 3.42 -14.03 -15.20
N VAL A 322 2.21 -14.59 -15.25
CA VAL A 322 1.96 -15.95 -15.73
C VAL A 322 1.55 -15.88 -17.20
N GLY A 323 2.38 -16.43 -18.09
CA GLY A 323 2.33 -16.19 -19.52
C GLY A 323 2.96 -14.84 -19.88
N ALA A 324 4.19 -14.63 -19.42
CA ALA A 324 4.83 -13.31 -19.46
C ALA A 324 5.25 -12.87 -20.87
N ARG A 325 5.39 -13.81 -21.83
CA ARG A 325 5.82 -13.56 -23.19
C ARG A 325 7.09 -12.70 -23.25
N SER A 326 7.10 -11.60 -23.97
CA SER A 326 8.23 -10.68 -23.98
C SER A 326 8.21 -9.75 -22.75
N TYR A 327 9.39 -9.35 -22.28
CA TYR A 327 9.51 -8.36 -21.21
C TYR A 327 8.67 -7.08 -21.44
N GLY A 328 8.56 -6.66 -22.71
CA GLY A 328 7.80 -5.47 -23.10
C GLY A 328 6.30 -5.66 -23.12
N SER A 329 5.77 -6.88 -23.05
CA SER A 329 4.33 -7.14 -23.16
C SER A 329 3.56 -6.60 -21.93
N SER A 330 4.01 -6.92 -20.73
CA SER A 330 3.37 -6.53 -19.48
C SER A 330 4.34 -5.93 -18.45
N ILE A 331 5.45 -6.60 -18.12
CA ILE A 331 6.36 -6.17 -17.06
C ILE A 331 6.94 -4.78 -17.34
N GLY A 332 7.54 -4.58 -18.52
CA GLY A 332 8.20 -3.33 -18.89
C GLY A 332 7.24 -2.21 -19.30
N SER A 333 6.10 -2.55 -19.88
CA SER A 333 5.15 -1.57 -20.42
C SER A 333 4.13 -1.11 -19.38
N TRP A 334 3.53 -2.04 -18.66
CA TRP A 334 2.45 -1.75 -17.73
C TRP A 334 2.91 -1.79 -16.27
N PHE A 335 3.40 -2.93 -15.79
CA PHE A 335 3.68 -3.08 -14.35
C PHE A 335 4.72 -2.08 -13.86
N LYS A 336 5.86 -1.94 -14.57
CA LYS A 336 6.92 -0.99 -14.15
C LYS A 336 6.53 0.47 -14.32
N LYS A 337 5.66 0.81 -15.28
CA LYS A 337 5.35 2.20 -15.63
C LYS A 337 4.03 2.71 -15.09
N GLN A 338 3.02 1.85 -14.92
CA GLN A 338 1.64 2.27 -14.67
C GLN A 338 1.08 1.74 -13.35
N TYR A 339 1.48 0.52 -12.91
CA TYR A 339 0.97 -0.05 -11.67
C TYR A 339 1.43 0.78 -10.46
N PRO A 340 0.52 1.23 -9.57
CA PRO A 340 0.84 2.06 -8.41
C PRO A 340 1.56 1.23 -7.33
N LYS A 341 2.83 1.53 -7.07
CA LYS A 341 3.70 0.76 -6.17
C LYS A 341 3.94 1.40 -4.81
N GLN A 342 3.39 2.57 -4.57
CA GLN A 342 3.63 3.34 -3.32
C GLN A 342 5.12 3.42 -2.93
N ASN A 343 6.03 3.50 -3.93
CA ASN A 343 7.51 3.52 -3.77
C ASN A 343 8.13 2.20 -3.26
N HIS A 344 7.37 1.09 -3.23
CA HIS A 344 7.91 -0.21 -2.87
C HIS A 344 8.61 -0.91 -4.04
N THR A 345 9.65 -1.67 -3.70
CA THR A 345 10.36 -2.54 -4.64
C THR A 345 9.70 -3.91 -4.65
N PHE A 346 9.44 -4.43 -5.84
CA PHE A 346 8.81 -5.73 -6.04
C PHE A 346 9.83 -6.77 -6.53
N ASP A 347 9.77 -7.95 -5.97
CA ASP A 347 10.35 -9.15 -6.55
C ASP A 347 9.48 -9.56 -7.74
N VAL A 348 10.07 -9.70 -8.91
CA VAL A 348 9.34 -9.94 -10.15
C VAL A 348 9.66 -11.33 -10.67
N TYR A 349 8.62 -12.14 -10.81
CA TYR A 349 8.69 -13.46 -11.42
C TYR A 349 8.01 -13.44 -12.79
N ALA A 350 8.72 -13.88 -13.82
CA ALA A 350 8.20 -14.07 -15.16
C ALA A 350 8.12 -15.58 -15.45
N ILE A 351 6.92 -16.08 -15.68
CA ILE A 351 6.68 -17.48 -16.03
C ILE A 351 6.36 -17.53 -17.52
N GLU A 352 7.25 -18.17 -18.31
CA GLU A 352 7.14 -18.19 -19.75
C GLU A 352 7.63 -19.51 -20.31
N ALA A 353 6.74 -20.21 -21.01
CA ALA A 353 7.01 -21.51 -21.59
C ALA A 353 7.78 -21.43 -22.93
N ASP A 354 7.51 -20.39 -23.72
CA ASP A 354 8.13 -20.24 -25.04
C ASP A 354 9.59 -19.80 -24.95
N LYS A 355 10.50 -20.72 -25.31
CA LYS A 355 11.95 -20.54 -25.30
C LYS A 355 12.42 -19.30 -26.06
N THR A 356 11.68 -18.84 -27.06
CA THR A 356 12.00 -17.66 -27.88
C THR A 356 12.11 -16.38 -27.05
N PHE A 357 11.38 -16.31 -25.93
CA PHE A 357 11.38 -15.12 -25.08
C PHE A 357 12.38 -15.18 -23.93
N HIS A 358 13.03 -16.32 -23.65
CA HIS A 358 13.89 -16.49 -22.47
C HIS A 358 15.13 -15.59 -22.48
N GLU A 359 15.81 -15.44 -23.64
CA GLU A 359 17.07 -14.68 -23.73
C GLU A 359 16.91 -13.21 -23.32
N GLN A 360 15.78 -12.59 -23.63
CA GLN A 360 15.56 -11.20 -23.28
C GLN A 360 15.45 -10.96 -21.76
N TYR A 361 15.06 -11.99 -20.98
CA TYR A 361 14.97 -11.90 -19.52
C TYR A 361 16.34 -12.02 -18.85
N LYS A 362 17.30 -12.74 -19.42
CA LYS A 362 18.65 -12.89 -18.87
C LYS A 362 19.36 -11.54 -18.66
N LEU A 363 19.03 -10.54 -19.48
CA LEU A 363 19.60 -9.19 -19.41
C LEU A 363 18.85 -8.25 -18.45
N LYS A 364 17.75 -8.70 -17.83
CA LYS A 364 16.89 -7.87 -16.98
C LYS A 364 17.18 -8.10 -15.50
N LYS A 365 17.86 -7.14 -14.87
CA LYS A 365 18.10 -7.19 -13.42
C LYS A 365 16.80 -7.12 -12.62
N GLY A 366 16.70 -7.91 -11.55
CA GLY A 366 15.56 -7.93 -10.63
C GLY A 366 14.33 -8.61 -11.21
N ILE A 367 14.51 -9.55 -12.17
CA ILE A 367 13.46 -10.43 -12.67
C ILE A 367 13.97 -11.86 -12.61
N THR A 368 13.18 -12.73 -12.01
CA THR A 368 13.41 -14.17 -11.99
C THR A 368 12.56 -14.80 -13.08
N LEU A 369 13.20 -15.40 -14.09
CA LEU A 369 12.50 -16.17 -15.12
C LEU A 369 12.32 -17.61 -14.64
N LEU A 370 11.09 -18.11 -14.76
CA LEU A 370 10.77 -19.53 -14.71
C LEU A 370 10.48 -19.99 -16.16
N PRO A 371 11.41 -20.71 -16.80
CA PRO A 371 11.30 -21.11 -18.20
C PRO A 371 10.45 -22.36 -18.38
N TYR A 372 9.26 -22.37 -17.78
CA TYR A 372 8.33 -23.49 -17.68
C TYR A 372 6.90 -23.00 -17.92
N ALA A 373 5.99 -23.95 -18.18
CA ALA A 373 4.56 -23.67 -18.20
C ALA A 373 3.97 -23.76 -16.78
N ALA A 374 3.23 -22.75 -16.34
CA ALA A 374 2.39 -22.89 -15.16
C ALA A 374 1.32 -23.94 -15.44
N TRP A 375 1.23 -24.96 -14.58
CA TRP A 375 0.32 -26.07 -14.74
C TRP A 375 -0.22 -26.57 -13.39
N VAL A 376 -1.11 -27.55 -13.42
CA VAL A 376 -1.73 -28.12 -12.21
C VAL A 376 -0.87 -29.18 -11.52
N ARG A 377 0.16 -29.69 -12.19
CA ARG A 377 1.13 -30.68 -11.69
C ARG A 377 2.43 -30.65 -12.52
N ASN A 378 3.45 -31.36 -12.07
CA ASN A 378 4.70 -31.49 -12.82
C ASN A 378 4.52 -32.57 -13.90
N GLU A 379 4.55 -32.17 -15.16
CA GLU A 379 4.50 -33.09 -16.32
C GLU A 379 4.97 -32.39 -17.60
N THR A 380 5.37 -33.18 -18.58
CA THR A 380 5.66 -32.71 -19.93
C THR A 380 4.36 -32.46 -20.71
N LEU A 381 4.27 -31.28 -21.32
CA LEU A 381 3.08 -30.79 -22.01
C LEU A 381 3.35 -30.57 -23.49
N SER A 382 2.33 -30.81 -24.32
CA SER A 382 2.35 -30.42 -25.73
C SER A 382 2.02 -28.95 -25.88
N PHE A 383 2.91 -28.19 -26.52
CA PHE A 383 2.79 -26.74 -26.69
C PHE A 383 2.73 -26.40 -28.19
N GLU A 384 1.60 -25.87 -28.61
CA GLU A 384 1.36 -25.48 -29.99
C GLU A 384 1.55 -23.96 -30.16
N VAL A 385 2.39 -23.56 -31.10
CA VAL A 385 2.57 -22.16 -31.48
C VAL A 385 1.93 -21.91 -32.83
N ASN A 386 0.92 -21.05 -32.89
CA ASN A 386 0.32 -20.63 -34.15
C ASN A 386 1.30 -19.73 -34.92
N ARG A 387 1.66 -20.10 -36.14
CA ARG A 387 2.44 -19.27 -37.05
C ARG A 387 1.52 -18.63 -38.07
N ASP A 388 1.64 -17.31 -38.29
CA ASP A 388 1.05 -16.66 -39.45
C ASP A 388 1.81 -17.09 -40.71
N PRO A 389 1.16 -17.77 -41.69
CA PRO A 389 1.84 -18.15 -42.91
C PRO A 389 2.35 -16.90 -43.64
N GLY A 390 3.67 -16.85 -43.89
CA GLY A 390 4.29 -15.82 -44.71
C GLY A 390 4.98 -14.67 -43.97
N LYS A 391 5.09 -14.70 -42.64
CA LYS A 391 5.92 -13.76 -41.89
C LYS A 391 7.16 -14.45 -41.32
N GLU A 392 8.34 -13.94 -41.65
CA GLU A 392 9.60 -14.42 -41.11
C GLU A 392 9.65 -14.33 -39.58
N VAL A 393 10.43 -15.25 -38.99
CA VAL A 393 10.59 -15.50 -37.55
C VAL A 393 11.28 -14.31 -36.87
N MET A 394 10.56 -13.22 -36.70
CA MET A 394 10.92 -12.16 -35.76
C MET A 394 9.81 -12.01 -34.71
N ASP A 395 10.14 -11.55 -33.49
CA ASP A 395 9.23 -11.37 -32.33
C ASP A 395 7.82 -10.85 -32.65
N LYS A 396 7.65 -10.10 -33.73
CA LYS A 396 6.39 -9.50 -34.16
C LYS A 396 5.48 -10.40 -35.01
N GLY A 397 5.99 -11.53 -35.50
CA GLY A 397 5.27 -12.46 -36.36
C GLY A 397 4.94 -13.82 -35.71
N ARG A 398 5.50 -14.07 -34.52
CA ARG A 398 5.23 -15.30 -33.78
C ARG A 398 3.86 -15.20 -33.12
N GLY A 399 3.00 -16.18 -33.39
CA GLY A 399 1.67 -16.29 -32.78
C GLY A 399 1.72 -16.58 -31.27
N MET A 400 0.56 -16.72 -30.68
CA MET A 400 0.42 -17.11 -29.27
C MET A 400 0.60 -18.62 -29.14
N GLY A 401 1.38 -19.03 -28.14
CA GLY A 401 1.53 -20.43 -27.77
C GLY A 401 0.47 -20.88 -26.79
N ARG A 402 -0.03 -22.09 -26.92
CA ARG A 402 -1.00 -22.66 -26.00
C ARG A 402 -0.66 -24.11 -25.64
N ILE A 403 -1.00 -24.51 -24.44
CA ILE A 403 -0.93 -25.90 -24.01
C ILE A 403 -2.10 -26.66 -24.66
N GLN A 404 -1.78 -27.76 -25.31
CA GLN A 404 -2.79 -28.71 -25.84
C GLN A 404 -2.91 -29.88 -24.84
N PRO A 405 -4.12 -30.32 -24.49
CA PRO A 405 -4.28 -31.61 -23.84
C PRO A 405 -3.72 -32.68 -24.77
N VAL A 406 -2.95 -33.63 -24.24
CA VAL A 406 -2.41 -34.76 -24.98
C VAL A 406 -3.60 -35.60 -25.52
N LYS A 407 -4.14 -35.19 -26.66
CA LYS A 407 -5.04 -36.03 -27.41
C LYS A 407 -4.16 -36.95 -28.26
N THR A 408 -4.10 -38.21 -27.86
CA THR A 408 -3.63 -39.32 -28.68
C THR A 408 -3.97 -39.05 -30.16
N SER A 409 -2.92 -38.94 -30.93
CA SER A 409 -2.89 -38.72 -32.36
C SER A 409 -4.00 -39.49 -33.10
N LEU A 410 -4.95 -38.74 -33.65
CA LEU A 410 -5.73 -39.12 -34.86
C LEU A 410 -6.53 -37.90 -35.31
N ARG A 411 -5.90 -37.01 -36.08
CA ARG A 411 -6.38 -36.32 -37.26
C ARG A 411 -5.54 -35.06 -37.54
N GLY A 412 -4.76 -35.17 -38.62
CA GLY A 412 -4.03 -34.07 -39.14
C GLY A 412 -4.94 -32.92 -39.58
N THR A 413 -4.52 -31.77 -39.23
CA THR A 413 -4.57 -30.46 -39.89
C THR A 413 -4.19 -29.34 -38.89
N SER A 414 -3.05 -29.47 -38.23
CA SER A 414 -2.45 -28.29 -37.62
C SER A 414 -1.17 -27.96 -38.37
N ASN A 415 -1.12 -26.79 -39.05
CA ASN A 415 0.10 -26.21 -39.61
C ASN A 415 0.99 -25.60 -38.52
N GLY A 416 0.85 -26.04 -37.27
CA GLY A 416 1.61 -25.57 -36.12
C GLY A 416 2.73 -26.53 -35.75
N GLU A 417 3.89 -25.98 -35.38
CA GLU A 417 4.97 -26.73 -34.77
C GLU A 417 4.55 -27.04 -33.33
N VAL A 418 4.54 -28.31 -32.94
CA VAL A 418 4.23 -28.75 -31.58
C VAL A 418 5.56 -29.02 -30.87
N ASP A 419 5.83 -28.23 -29.84
CA ASP A 419 6.99 -28.42 -28.98
C ASP A 419 6.56 -29.15 -27.69
N GLU A 420 7.48 -29.91 -27.11
CA GLU A 420 7.35 -30.42 -25.76
C GLU A 420 7.95 -29.41 -24.77
N ILE A 421 7.18 -29.06 -23.76
CA ILE A 421 7.59 -28.14 -22.69
C ILE A 421 7.34 -28.74 -21.32
N GLU A 422 8.15 -28.34 -20.35
CA GLU A 422 7.96 -28.75 -18.96
C GLU A 422 6.92 -27.85 -18.28
N GLY A 423 5.87 -28.51 -17.75
CA GLY A 423 4.90 -27.92 -16.85
C GLY A 423 5.25 -28.17 -15.40
N PHE A 424 4.95 -27.23 -14.52
CA PHE A 424 5.18 -27.37 -13.09
C PHE A 424 3.92 -27.07 -12.27
N ASP A 425 3.79 -27.70 -11.09
CA ASP A 425 2.69 -27.42 -10.14
C ASP A 425 2.80 -25.98 -9.62
N PHE A 426 2.09 -25.09 -10.31
CA PHE A 426 2.09 -23.66 -10.03
C PHE A 426 1.53 -23.32 -8.64
N ALA A 427 0.49 -24.04 -8.19
CA ALA A 427 -0.11 -23.81 -6.89
C ALA A 427 0.86 -24.18 -5.76
N ASN A 428 1.59 -25.29 -5.91
CA ASN A 428 2.60 -25.69 -4.95
C ASN A 428 3.81 -24.75 -4.94
N TRP A 429 4.25 -24.32 -6.12
CA TRP A 429 5.31 -23.32 -6.23
C TRP A 429 4.93 -22.01 -5.54
N LEU A 430 3.70 -21.52 -5.74
CA LEU A 430 3.20 -20.30 -5.11
C LEU A 430 3.24 -20.41 -3.59
N LYS A 431 2.76 -21.51 -3.02
CA LYS A 431 2.79 -21.77 -1.57
C LYS A 431 4.19 -21.83 -0.97
N ASN A 432 5.19 -22.23 -1.77
CA ASN A 432 6.59 -22.28 -1.34
C ASN A 432 7.36 -20.97 -1.59
N THR A 433 6.79 -20.04 -2.35
CA THR A 433 7.46 -18.81 -2.78
C THR A 433 6.98 -17.59 -2.03
N VAL A 434 5.70 -17.52 -1.67
CA VAL A 434 5.09 -16.36 -1.01
C VAL A 434 4.34 -16.77 0.24
N GLU A 435 4.19 -15.82 1.16
CA GLU A 435 3.48 -15.97 2.42
C GLU A 435 2.23 -15.05 2.46
N GLU A 436 1.29 -15.30 3.37
CA GLU A 436 0.10 -14.46 3.56
C GLU A 436 0.43 -13.01 3.92
N ARG A 437 1.59 -12.79 4.52
CA ARG A 437 2.09 -11.45 4.87
C ARG A 437 2.69 -10.67 3.72
N ASP A 438 2.95 -11.33 2.59
CA ASP A 438 3.42 -10.68 1.38
C ASP A 438 2.27 -9.95 0.68
N PHE A 439 2.60 -8.94 -0.11
CA PHE A 439 1.68 -8.33 -1.06
C PHE A 439 1.92 -8.95 -2.43
N VAL A 440 0.95 -9.72 -2.90
CA VAL A 440 1.09 -10.50 -4.14
C VAL A 440 0.15 -9.99 -5.22
N VAL A 441 0.74 -9.49 -6.29
CA VAL A 441 0.03 -9.08 -7.52
C VAL A 441 0.35 -10.08 -8.61
N MET A 442 -0.67 -10.56 -9.30
CA MET A 442 -0.53 -11.52 -10.40
C MET A 442 -1.15 -10.99 -11.67
N LYS A 443 -0.48 -11.15 -12.81
CA LYS A 443 -1.12 -11.13 -14.12
C LYS A 443 -1.14 -12.56 -14.66
N MET A 444 -2.27 -12.99 -15.19
CA MET A 444 -2.41 -14.31 -15.81
C MET A 444 -3.01 -14.17 -17.20
N ASP A 445 -2.28 -14.67 -18.19
CA ASP A 445 -2.63 -14.68 -19.61
C ASP A 445 -2.04 -15.95 -20.23
N VAL A 446 -2.80 -17.04 -20.20
CA VAL A 446 -2.30 -18.42 -20.44
C VAL A 446 -3.08 -19.18 -21.50
N GLU A 447 -3.74 -18.44 -22.41
CA GLU A 447 -4.34 -18.96 -23.66
C GLU A 447 -5.29 -20.15 -23.45
N GLY A 448 -6.12 -20.11 -22.38
CA GLY A 448 -7.19 -21.07 -22.10
C GLY A 448 -6.98 -21.95 -20.87
N THR A 449 -5.74 -22.05 -20.35
CA THR A 449 -5.45 -22.89 -19.18
C THR A 449 -5.80 -22.22 -17.83
N GLU A 450 -6.30 -20.99 -17.84
CA GLU A 450 -6.86 -20.35 -16.65
C GLU A 450 -8.01 -21.14 -16.03
N PHE A 451 -8.74 -21.91 -16.84
CA PHE A 451 -9.82 -22.79 -16.38
C PHE A 451 -9.34 -24.05 -15.65
N ASP A 452 -8.07 -24.41 -15.78
CA ASP A 452 -7.41 -25.46 -15.02
C ASP A 452 -6.69 -24.90 -13.79
N LEU A 453 -5.97 -23.78 -13.97
CA LEU A 453 -5.12 -23.18 -12.94
C LEU A 453 -5.92 -22.57 -11.79
N ILE A 454 -6.96 -21.78 -12.09
CA ILE A 454 -7.74 -21.10 -11.05
C ILE A 454 -8.46 -22.10 -10.13
N PRO A 455 -9.16 -23.16 -10.63
CA PRO A 455 -9.71 -24.18 -9.76
C PRO A 455 -8.64 -24.87 -8.89
N ARG A 456 -7.46 -25.15 -9.45
CA ARG A 456 -6.34 -25.75 -8.69
C ARG A 456 -5.83 -24.83 -7.57
N LEU A 457 -5.78 -23.52 -7.80
CA LEU A 457 -5.44 -22.54 -6.75
C LEU A 457 -6.47 -22.55 -5.62
N PHE A 458 -7.77 -22.72 -5.93
CA PHE A 458 -8.82 -22.87 -4.92
C PHE A 458 -8.69 -24.19 -4.14
N GLU A 459 -8.53 -25.32 -4.84
CA GLU A 459 -8.39 -26.64 -4.23
C GLU A 459 -7.25 -26.73 -3.22
N THR A 460 -6.13 -26.08 -3.54
CA THR A 460 -4.92 -26.13 -2.71
C THR A 460 -4.87 -25.03 -1.66
N GLY A 461 -5.80 -24.09 -1.67
CA GLY A 461 -5.79 -22.89 -0.84
C GLY A 461 -4.74 -21.84 -1.25
N ALA A 462 -4.01 -22.05 -2.34
CA ALA A 462 -3.00 -21.10 -2.82
C ALA A 462 -3.60 -19.76 -3.26
N ILE A 463 -4.89 -19.72 -3.59
CA ILE A 463 -5.61 -18.50 -3.95
C ILE A 463 -5.61 -17.45 -2.83
N CYS A 464 -5.51 -17.85 -1.55
CA CYS A 464 -5.43 -16.94 -0.40
C CYS A 464 -4.16 -16.07 -0.40
N LEU A 465 -3.12 -16.55 -1.05
CA LEU A 465 -1.83 -15.88 -1.12
C LEU A 465 -1.83 -14.72 -2.13
N ILE A 466 -2.89 -14.58 -2.93
CA ILE A 466 -2.99 -13.55 -3.98
C ILE A 466 -3.85 -12.41 -3.45
N ASP A 467 -3.33 -11.17 -3.50
CA ASP A 467 -4.08 -9.98 -3.13
C ASP A 467 -4.83 -9.40 -4.32
N GLU A 468 -4.19 -9.33 -5.50
CA GLU A 468 -4.74 -8.72 -6.70
C GLU A 468 -4.36 -9.52 -7.94
N ILE A 469 -5.31 -9.77 -8.84
CA ILE A 469 -5.08 -10.54 -10.06
C ILE A 469 -5.64 -9.83 -11.29
N PHE A 470 -4.84 -9.70 -12.32
CA PHE A 470 -5.20 -9.24 -13.67
C PHE A 470 -5.31 -10.45 -14.57
N LEU A 471 -6.54 -10.86 -14.86
CA LEU A 471 -6.82 -12.11 -15.56
C LEU A 471 -7.31 -11.83 -16.97
N GLU A 472 -6.60 -12.32 -17.99
CA GLU A 472 -7.12 -12.47 -19.35
C GLU A 472 -7.82 -13.81 -19.46
N CYS A 473 -9.11 -13.80 -19.78
CA CYS A 473 -9.89 -15.01 -19.93
C CYS A 473 -10.15 -15.29 -21.40
N HIS A 474 -9.87 -16.53 -21.84
CA HIS A 474 -9.95 -16.95 -23.22
C HIS A 474 -11.22 -17.75 -23.48
N TYR A 475 -12.01 -17.27 -24.44
CA TYR A 475 -13.30 -17.86 -24.78
C TYR A 475 -13.58 -17.84 -26.30
N ASN A 476 -14.59 -18.55 -26.74
CA ASN A 476 -15.01 -18.71 -28.13
C ASN A 476 -15.70 -17.43 -28.65
N ARG A 477 -14.98 -16.33 -28.77
CA ARG A 477 -15.48 -15.01 -29.20
C ARG A 477 -16.03 -15.02 -30.64
N TRP A 478 -16.88 -14.06 -30.94
CA TRP A 478 -17.40 -13.83 -32.28
C TRP A 478 -16.29 -13.54 -33.29
N GLN A 479 -16.36 -14.19 -34.45
CA GLN A 479 -15.40 -13.99 -35.53
C GLN A 479 -15.73 -12.71 -36.30
N ARG A 480 -14.71 -11.92 -36.60
CA ARG A 480 -14.88 -10.69 -37.38
C ARG A 480 -15.18 -10.93 -38.86
N CYS A 481 -14.62 -12.02 -39.42
CA CYS A 481 -14.80 -12.38 -40.82
C CYS A 481 -16.24 -12.86 -41.12
N CYS A 482 -16.87 -13.48 -40.14
CA CYS A 482 -18.01 -14.35 -40.38
C CYS A 482 -19.10 -14.06 -39.33
N PRO A 483 -20.00 -13.09 -39.59
CA PRO A 483 -21.08 -12.75 -38.66
C PRO A 483 -21.91 -13.97 -38.30
N GLY A 484 -22.20 -14.13 -37.01
CA GLY A 484 -22.94 -15.26 -36.48
C GLY A 484 -22.12 -16.53 -36.20
N GLN A 485 -20.81 -16.53 -36.51
CA GLN A 485 -19.91 -17.63 -36.19
C GLN A 485 -19.00 -17.29 -35.03
N ARG A 486 -18.77 -18.29 -34.14
CA ARG A 486 -17.83 -18.22 -33.05
C ARG A 486 -16.48 -18.84 -33.42
N SER A 487 -15.41 -18.34 -32.78
CA SER A 487 -14.09 -18.92 -32.94
C SER A 487 -14.02 -20.29 -32.31
N SER A 488 -13.52 -21.27 -33.06
CA SER A 488 -13.25 -22.61 -32.56
C SER A 488 -11.91 -22.72 -31.81
N LYS A 489 -11.20 -21.60 -31.61
CA LYS A 489 -9.89 -21.62 -30.95
C LYS A 489 -9.99 -22.03 -29.47
N TYR A 490 -11.07 -21.63 -28.79
CA TYR A 490 -11.35 -21.96 -27.40
C TYR A 490 -12.75 -22.57 -27.29
N GLU A 491 -12.91 -23.51 -26.33
CA GLU A 491 -14.18 -24.21 -26.09
C GLU A 491 -15.08 -23.42 -25.12
N ASN A 492 -14.47 -22.65 -24.19
CA ASN A 492 -15.18 -21.93 -23.17
C ASN A 492 -15.98 -20.74 -23.72
N THR A 493 -17.06 -20.41 -23.05
CA THR A 493 -17.93 -19.27 -23.38
C THR A 493 -17.58 -18.04 -22.57
N TYR A 494 -18.08 -16.86 -22.97
CA TYR A 494 -17.97 -15.63 -22.18
C TYR A 494 -18.68 -15.77 -20.82
N GLY A 495 -19.79 -16.50 -20.75
CA GLY A 495 -20.49 -16.80 -19.51
C GLY A 495 -19.58 -17.53 -18.50
N GLN A 496 -18.86 -18.55 -18.95
CA GLN A 496 -17.91 -19.27 -18.09
C GLN A 496 -16.73 -18.37 -17.61
N CYS A 497 -16.24 -17.44 -18.46
CA CYS A 497 -15.30 -16.43 -18.01
C CYS A 497 -15.90 -15.54 -16.91
N LEU A 498 -17.15 -15.12 -17.08
CA LEU A 498 -17.82 -14.27 -16.10
C LEU A 498 -18.06 -15.00 -14.77
N ASP A 499 -18.39 -16.30 -14.84
CA ASP A 499 -18.50 -17.16 -13.66
C ASP A 499 -17.16 -17.28 -12.92
N LEU A 500 -16.03 -17.41 -13.66
CA LEU A 500 -14.69 -17.46 -13.10
C LEU A 500 -14.34 -16.15 -12.36
N PHE A 501 -14.56 -14.99 -13.00
CA PHE A 501 -14.36 -13.68 -12.38
C PHE A 501 -15.26 -13.49 -11.14
N SER A 502 -16.52 -13.88 -11.24
CA SER A 502 -17.49 -13.77 -10.16
C SER A 502 -17.11 -14.65 -8.97
N SER A 503 -16.65 -15.88 -9.21
CA SER A 503 -16.19 -16.81 -8.18
C SER A 503 -14.96 -16.27 -7.44
N LEU A 504 -14.00 -15.70 -8.16
CA LEU A 504 -12.83 -15.04 -7.58
C LEU A 504 -13.25 -13.88 -6.67
N ARG A 505 -14.12 -12.98 -7.14
CA ARG A 505 -14.62 -11.85 -6.34
C ARG A 505 -15.44 -12.30 -5.14
N TYR A 506 -16.29 -13.30 -5.32
CA TYR A 506 -17.07 -13.88 -4.21
C TYR A 506 -16.16 -14.43 -3.10
N SER A 507 -15.04 -15.02 -3.48
CA SER A 507 -14.02 -15.52 -2.56
C SER A 507 -13.14 -14.41 -1.97
N GLY A 508 -13.32 -13.16 -2.36
CA GLY A 508 -12.59 -12.00 -1.82
C GLY A 508 -11.25 -11.72 -2.48
N VAL A 509 -11.00 -12.30 -3.66
CA VAL A 509 -9.84 -11.98 -4.49
C VAL A 509 -10.16 -10.77 -5.35
N LEU A 510 -9.32 -9.74 -5.32
CA LEU A 510 -9.47 -8.57 -6.17
C LEU A 510 -9.04 -8.91 -7.59
N VAL A 511 -10.00 -9.29 -8.43
CA VAL A 511 -9.74 -9.66 -9.82
C VAL A 511 -10.23 -8.57 -10.78
N HIS A 512 -9.39 -8.28 -11.77
CA HIS A 512 -9.65 -7.34 -12.87
C HIS A 512 -9.72 -8.09 -14.19
N GLN A 513 -10.72 -7.71 -15.02
CA GLN A 513 -10.80 -8.21 -16.39
C GLN A 513 -9.69 -7.53 -17.21
N TRP A 514 -8.73 -8.35 -17.67
CA TRP A 514 -7.61 -7.91 -18.51
C TRP A 514 -7.96 -8.09 -19.99
N TRP A 515 -7.14 -7.58 -20.95
CA TRP A 515 -7.42 -7.70 -22.39
C TRP A 515 -6.52 -8.71 -23.09
#